data_0e5db58ab67a15f5818b0f15be9e76e9
#
_entry.id   0e5db58ab67a15f5818b0f15be9e76e9
#
_cell.length_a   1.000
_cell.length_b   1.000
_cell.length_c   1.000
_cell.angle_alpha   90.00
_cell.angle_beta   90.00
_cell.angle_gamma   90.00
#
_symmetry.space_group_name_H-M   'P 1'
#
loop_
_entity.id
_entity.type
_entity.pdbx_description
1 polymer ?
#
loop_
_entity_poly.entity_id
_entity_poly.type
_entity_poly.pdbx_seq_one_letter_code
_entity_poly.pdbx_strand_id
1 'polypeptide(L)'
;MNPICRILTAALFSLAVQGVCAEMKTLTDVRGREVRVDVPAKRVVLGFYYPDYIAVSGVDKFDNVVGISREFWEKFNSGSWSLYRAKIPSLQNIGDIGNVNAGTFSFEKTLAMKPDVVVLADWQYDVLKEEMPRFEKAGIPVVVVDFNAQTVERHTASAKLFGEIAGTPERAGQIAGEYAQGIADIQKRVAEAGKPKPKIYIEFGDKGPAEHSFTFGKNMWGAIADTVGGDNIAAAFIKDWGAINPEQFLAAKPDVVIISGTEAGLKQPAAMAMGIGIEAAEAQKRLQGFIRRAGWAEIPAVRNGRVFGIYHTASRSLSDLASAQFIAKALYPEAFADVNPEETYREFHRKYLPVEPQGTFFIRLGCDGLEDCNKQAAADTVAASAETVAEPSLWQRIKNWFAALFA
;
A
#
# COMPACT_ATOMS: atom_id res chain seq x y z
N MET A 1 51.32 7.23 -65.39
CA MET A 1 51.27 7.45 -63.93
C MET A 1 49.82 7.89 -63.60
N ASN A 2 49.05 6.94 -63.10
CA ASN A 2 47.65 7.20 -62.72
C ASN A 2 47.50 7.51 -61.22
N PRO A 3 46.83 8.49 -60.78
CA PRO A 3 46.37 8.62 -59.38
C PRO A 3 45.03 7.95 -59.19
N ILE A 4 44.98 7.01 -58.27
CA ILE A 4 43.80 6.27 -57.81
C ILE A 4 42.92 7.20 -56.97
N CYS A 5 41.69 7.43 -57.44
CA CYS A 5 40.65 8.13 -56.71
C CYS A 5 40.03 7.17 -55.64
N ARG A 6 40.30 7.41 -54.34
CA ARG A 6 39.66 6.68 -53.23
C ARG A 6 38.34 7.39 -52.92
N ILE A 7 37.23 6.74 -53.26
CA ILE A 7 35.86 7.15 -52.81
C ILE A 7 35.68 6.60 -51.39
N LEU A 8 35.63 7.51 -50.40
CA LEU A 8 35.18 7.20 -49.04
C LEU A 8 33.64 7.22 -49.04
N THR A 9 33.05 6.05 -48.96
CA THR A 9 31.58 5.91 -48.72
C THR A 9 31.32 6.08 -47.22
N ALA A 10 30.86 7.24 -46.82
CA ALA A 10 30.37 7.49 -45.47
C ALA A 10 28.97 6.87 -45.33
N ALA A 11 28.86 5.77 -44.60
CA ALA A 11 27.57 5.18 -44.21
C ALA A 11 26.97 6.04 -43.09
N LEU A 12 25.98 6.86 -43.43
CA LEU A 12 25.12 7.51 -42.43
C LEU A 12 24.20 6.44 -41.82
N PHE A 13 24.51 6.03 -40.60
CA PHE A 13 23.58 5.29 -39.75
C PHE A 13 22.49 6.30 -39.27
N SER A 14 21.38 6.35 -39.98
CA SER A 14 20.17 7.02 -39.50
C SER A 14 19.58 6.18 -38.36
N LEU A 15 19.79 6.59 -37.11
CA LEU A 15 18.99 6.14 -35.98
C LEU A 15 17.56 6.64 -36.21
N ALA A 16 16.73 5.79 -36.80
CA ALA A 16 15.29 6.00 -36.82
C ALA A 16 14.80 5.87 -35.38
N VAL A 17 14.57 7.01 -34.71
CA VAL A 17 13.75 7.08 -33.53
C VAL A 17 12.33 6.72 -34.00
N GLN A 18 11.95 5.45 -33.86
CA GLN A 18 10.58 5.01 -34.05
C GLN A 18 9.74 5.62 -32.94
N GLY A 19 9.21 6.79 -33.20
CA GLY A 19 8.14 7.35 -32.36
C GLY A 19 7.00 6.33 -32.36
N VAL A 20 6.69 5.75 -31.19
CA VAL A 20 5.52 4.87 -31.02
C VAL A 20 4.30 5.70 -31.35
N CYS A 21 3.68 5.43 -32.50
CA CYS A 21 2.44 6.07 -32.92
C CYS A 21 1.30 5.48 -32.07
N ALA A 22 0.38 6.30 -31.58
CA ALA A 22 -0.80 5.79 -30.89
C ALA A 22 -1.61 4.92 -31.84
N GLU A 23 -2.05 3.77 -31.37
CA GLU A 23 -2.85 2.78 -32.09
C GLU A 23 -4.12 2.50 -31.31
N MET A 24 -5.25 2.45 -32.01
CA MET A 24 -6.52 2.06 -31.41
C MET A 24 -6.51 0.56 -31.08
N LYS A 25 -6.54 0.22 -29.79
CA LYS A 25 -6.65 -1.15 -29.31
C LYS A 25 -7.96 -1.39 -28.58
N THR A 26 -8.46 -2.61 -28.64
CA THR A 26 -9.55 -3.09 -27.79
C THR A 26 -8.93 -3.79 -26.58
N LEU A 27 -9.13 -3.22 -25.39
CA LEU A 27 -8.67 -3.76 -24.13
C LEU A 27 -9.84 -4.45 -23.42
N THR A 28 -9.63 -5.65 -22.87
CA THR A 28 -10.60 -6.29 -21.98
C THR A 28 -10.24 -5.93 -20.55
N ASP A 29 -11.09 -5.16 -19.88
CA ASP A 29 -10.84 -4.73 -18.50
C ASP A 29 -11.17 -5.84 -17.48
N VAL A 30 -10.91 -5.56 -16.19
CA VAL A 30 -11.11 -6.56 -15.11
C VAL A 30 -12.59 -6.93 -14.87
N ARG A 31 -13.53 -6.20 -15.47
CA ARG A 31 -14.96 -6.52 -15.49
C ARG A 31 -15.38 -7.32 -16.72
N GLY A 32 -14.44 -7.68 -17.60
CA GLY A 32 -14.69 -8.37 -18.85
C GLY A 32 -15.31 -7.48 -19.94
N ARG A 33 -15.26 -6.14 -19.80
CA ARG A 33 -15.75 -5.20 -20.79
C ARG A 33 -14.68 -4.94 -21.85
N GLU A 34 -15.10 -4.91 -23.11
CA GLU A 34 -14.24 -4.48 -24.21
C GLU A 34 -14.28 -2.95 -24.32
N VAL A 35 -13.13 -2.32 -24.18
CA VAL A 35 -12.96 -0.86 -24.22
C VAL A 35 -11.94 -0.51 -25.29
N ARG A 36 -12.34 0.35 -26.24
CA ARG A 36 -11.44 0.83 -27.29
C ARG A 36 -10.68 2.06 -26.78
N VAL A 37 -9.36 2.00 -26.82
CA VAL A 37 -8.46 3.04 -26.31
C VAL A 37 -7.33 3.24 -27.29
N ASP A 38 -6.97 4.51 -27.55
CA ASP A 38 -5.73 4.85 -28.24
C ASP A 38 -4.54 4.64 -27.29
N VAL A 39 -3.63 3.74 -27.62
CA VAL A 39 -2.47 3.41 -26.79
C VAL A 39 -1.16 3.53 -27.57
N PRO A 40 -0.08 4.03 -26.93
CA PRO A 40 -0.03 4.60 -25.58
C PRO A 40 -0.89 5.86 -25.44
N ALA A 41 -1.62 5.96 -24.35
CA ALA A 41 -2.46 7.14 -24.07
C ALA A 41 -1.58 8.33 -23.68
N LYS A 42 -1.93 9.51 -24.18
CA LYS A 42 -1.18 10.76 -23.94
C LYS A 42 -1.73 11.55 -22.74
N ARG A 43 -3.00 11.33 -22.41
CA ARG A 43 -3.70 12.06 -21.34
C ARG A 43 -4.54 11.08 -20.51
N VAL A 44 -3.96 10.60 -19.42
CA VAL A 44 -4.56 9.61 -18.53
C VAL A 44 -5.10 10.29 -17.29
N VAL A 45 -6.32 9.97 -16.88
CA VAL A 45 -6.85 10.28 -15.56
C VAL A 45 -6.93 8.98 -14.76
N LEU A 46 -6.32 8.97 -13.56
CA LEU A 46 -6.33 7.82 -12.65
C LEU A 46 -7.26 8.11 -11.47
N GLY A 47 -8.34 7.36 -11.34
CA GLY A 47 -9.22 7.42 -10.19
C GLY A 47 -8.51 6.99 -8.90
N PHE A 48 -7.63 6.00 -9.00
CA PHE A 48 -6.85 5.46 -7.88
C PHE A 48 -5.50 4.88 -8.38
N TYR A 49 -4.71 4.24 -7.52
CA TYR A 49 -3.53 3.43 -7.85
C TYR A 49 -2.42 4.15 -8.64
N TYR A 50 -2.22 5.48 -8.43
CA TYR A 50 -1.15 6.17 -9.16
C TYR A 50 0.26 5.61 -8.87
N PRO A 51 0.59 5.10 -7.65
CA PRO A 51 1.88 4.47 -7.42
C PRO A 51 2.09 3.21 -8.26
N ASP A 52 1.03 2.41 -8.43
CA ASP A 52 1.08 1.20 -9.26
C ASP A 52 1.22 1.53 -10.74
N TYR A 53 0.54 2.60 -11.17
CA TYR A 53 0.74 3.11 -12.52
C TYR A 53 2.19 3.56 -12.74
N ILE A 54 2.79 4.30 -11.78
CA ILE A 54 4.22 4.68 -11.84
C ILE A 54 5.11 3.44 -11.89
N ALA A 55 4.84 2.42 -11.07
CA ALA A 55 5.62 1.19 -11.06
C ALA A 55 5.65 0.53 -12.45
N VAL A 56 4.50 0.51 -13.13
CA VAL A 56 4.35 -0.11 -14.45
C VAL A 56 4.85 0.80 -15.57
N SER A 57 4.47 2.08 -15.57
CA SER A 57 4.84 3.03 -16.63
C SER A 57 6.30 3.45 -16.58
N GLY A 58 6.89 3.49 -15.40
CA GLY A 58 8.11 4.25 -15.12
C GLY A 58 7.80 5.74 -14.93
N VAL A 59 8.71 6.45 -14.25
CA VAL A 59 8.57 7.88 -13.95
C VAL A 59 8.49 8.72 -15.23
N ASP A 60 9.31 8.38 -16.22
CA ASP A 60 9.40 9.13 -17.50
C ASP A 60 8.09 9.12 -18.29
N LYS A 61 7.25 8.11 -18.09
CA LYS A 61 5.94 8.01 -18.75
C LYS A 61 4.81 8.61 -17.91
N PHE A 62 5.06 8.93 -16.63
CA PHE A 62 4.03 9.44 -15.74
C PHE A 62 3.54 10.84 -16.12
N ASP A 63 4.29 11.60 -16.91
CA ASP A 63 3.88 12.91 -17.41
C ASP A 63 2.64 12.85 -18.34
N ASN A 64 2.24 11.65 -18.78
CA ASN A 64 0.97 11.45 -19.46
C ASN A 64 -0.24 11.51 -18.52
N VAL A 65 -0.04 11.44 -17.20
CA VAL A 65 -1.14 11.51 -16.21
C VAL A 65 -1.49 12.97 -15.94
N VAL A 66 -2.71 13.35 -16.31
CA VAL A 66 -3.20 14.72 -16.20
C VAL A 66 -4.09 14.97 -14.99
N GLY A 67 -4.57 13.92 -14.33
CA GLY A 67 -5.41 14.02 -13.14
C GLY A 67 -5.44 12.75 -12.31
N ILE A 68 -5.58 12.92 -11.00
CA ILE A 68 -5.74 11.86 -10.00
C ILE A 68 -6.74 12.27 -8.92
N SER A 69 -7.17 11.34 -8.06
CA SER A 69 -7.86 11.65 -6.79
C SER A 69 -6.88 12.27 -5.79
N ARG A 70 -6.34 13.47 -6.09
CA ARG A 70 -5.28 14.09 -5.29
C ARG A 70 -5.73 14.34 -3.84
N GLU A 71 -6.98 14.77 -3.64
CA GLU A 71 -7.58 15.00 -2.32
C GLU A 71 -7.45 13.78 -1.40
N PHE A 72 -7.65 12.55 -1.94
CA PHE A 72 -7.48 11.31 -1.17
C PHE A 72 -6.04 11.15 -0.66
N TRP A 73 -5.06 11.30 -1.55
CA TRP A 73 -3.66 11.10 -1.22
C TRP A 73 -3.13 12.15 -0.24
N GLU A 74 -3.48 13.41 -0.43
CA GLU A 74 -3.08 14.50 0.46
C GLU A 74 -3.62 14.34 1.88
N LYS A 75 -4.85 13.88 2.03
CA LYS A 75 -5.52 13.80 3.33
C LYS A 75 -5.26 12.50 4.08
N PHE A 76 -5.29 11.36 3.38
CA PHE A 76 -5.26 10.04 4.02
C PHE A 76 -3.90 9.35 3.93
N ASN A 77 -3.07 9.67 2.93
CA ASN A 77 -1.75 9.10 2.72
C ASN A 77 -0.68 10.19 2.59
N SER A 78 -0.69 11.14 3.50
CA SER A 78 0.11 12.37 3.42
C SER A 78 1.62 12.10 3.40
N GLY A 79 2.11 11.05 4.08
CA GLY A 79 3.51 10.64 4.06
C GLY A 79 3.93 10.16 2.68
N SER A 80 3.17 9.23 2.11
CA SER A 80 3.38 8.73 0.74
C SER A 80 3.28 9.87 -0.27
N TRP A 81 2.22 10.68 -0.20
CA TRP A 81 2.03 11.83 -1.09
C TRP A 81 3.22 12.79 -1.09
N SER A 82 3.70 13.17 0.09
CA SER A 82 4.84 14.08 0.25
C SER A 82 6.12 13.50 -0.36
N LEU A 83 6.35 12.19 -0.17
CA LEU A 83 7.51 11.47 -0.68
C LEU A 83 7.52 11.43 -2.22
N TYR A 84 6.39 11.06 -2.84
CA TYR A 84 6.29 11.03 -4.30
C TYR A 84 6.36 12.43 -4.91
N ARG A 85 5.68 13.41 -4.32
CA ARG A 85 5.69 14.79 -4.80
C ARG A 85 7.09 15.42 -4.79
N ALA A 86 7.94 15.03 -3.84
CA ALA A 86 9.33 15.50 -3.80
C ALA A 86 10.19 14.93 -4.94
N LYS A 87 9.81 13.78 -5.50
CA LYS A 87 10.55 13.08 -6.56
C LYS A 87 9.95 13.30 -7.96
N ILE A 88 8.66 13.59 -8.04
CA ILE A 88 7.93 13.76 -9.31
C ILE A 88 7.32 15.16 -9.33
N PRO A 89 8.00 16.15 -9.95
CA PRO A 89 7.54 17.54 -9.95
C PRO A 89 6.16 17.75 -10.58
N SER A 90 5.77 16.95 -11.57
CA SER A 90 4.45 17.01 -12.21
C SER A 90 3.29 16.77 -11.23
N LEU A 91 3.50 16.01 -10.14
CA LEU A 91 2.52 15.82 -9.08
C LEU A 91 2.15 17.11 -8.33
N GLN A 92 3.00 18.14 -8.34
CA GLN A 92 2.69 19.41 -7.65
C GLN A 92 1.49 20.13 -8.26
N ASN A 93 1.32 20.04 -9.59
CA ASN A 93 0.28 20.72 -10.35
C ASN A 93 -0.71 19.74 -11.00
N ILE A 94 -0.67 18.45 -10.64
CA ILE A 94 -1.56 17.46 -11.22
C ILE A 94 -3.01 17.80 -10.91
N GLY A 95 -3.90 17.59 -11.89
CA GLY A 95 -5.33 17.85 -11.74
C GLY A 95 -5.94 16.99 -10.62
N ASP A 96 -6.89 17.58 -9.88
CA ASP A 96 -7.64 16.89 -8.84
C ASP A 96 -9.06 16.60 -9.30
N ILE A 97 -9.41 15.33 -9.42
CA ILE A 97 -10.76 14.88 -9.77
C ILE A 97 -11.68 14.73 -8.54
N GLY A 98 -11.18 15.02 -7.33
CA GLY A 98 -11.87 14.78 -6.06
C GLY A 98 -11.73 13.35 -5.57
N ASN A 99 -12.48 13.03 -4.51
CA ASN A 99 -12.44 11.75 -3.82
C ASN A 99 -13.81 11.06 -3.89
N VAL A 100 -13.87 9.90 -4.53
CA VAL A 100 -15.12 9.12 -4.69
C VAL A 100 -15.71 8.73 -3.34
N ASN A 101 -14.88 8.29 -2.38
CA ASN A 101 -15.36 7.92 -1.03
C ASN A 101 -15.92 9.10 -0.22
N ALA A 102 -15.41 10.30 -0.48
CA ALA A 102 -15.89 11.52 0.18
C ALA A 102 -17.06 12.19 -0.58
N GLY A 103 -17.48 11.64 -1.73
CA GLY A 103 -18.54 12.22 -2.56
C GLY A 103 -18.12 13.52 -3.25
N THR A 104 -16.81 13.81 -3.37
CA THR A 104 -16.30 15.04 -3.99
C THR A 104 -15.80 14.83 -5.42
N PHE A 105 -15.97 13.63 -5.99
CA PHE A 105 -15.64 13.37 -7.39
C PHE A 105 -16.36 14.36 -8.32
N SER A 106 -15.64 14.89 -9.29
CA SER A 106 -16.19 15.86 -10.26
C SER A 106 -15.96 15.38 -11.69
N PHE A 107 -17.06 15.04 -12.35
CA PHE A 107 -17.06 14.73 -13.77
C PHE A 107 -16.59 15.92 -14.62
N GLU A 108 -17.03 17.14 -14.28
CA GLU A 108 -16.69 18.37 -15.01
C GLU A 108 -15.19 18.67 -14.97
N LYS A 109 -14.57 18.52 -13.78
CA LYS A 109 -13.12 18.65 -13.64
C LYS A 109 -12.38 17.59 -14.46
N THR A 110 -12.86 16.34 -14.43
CA THR A 110 -12.29 15.24 -15.20
C THR A 110 -12.37 15.53 -16.70
N LEU A 111 -13.53 15.95 -17.18
CA LEU A 111 -13.75 16.32 -18.60
C LEU A 111 -12.89 17.50 -19.04
N ALA A 112 -12.73 18.52 -18.18
CA ALA A 112 -11.91 19.69 -18.47
C ALA A 112 -10.43 19.36 -18.72
N MET A 113 -9.95 18.23 -18.18
CA MET A 113 -8.59 17.71 -18.41
C MET A 113 -8.43 17.06 -19.79
N LYS A 114 -9.53 16.88 -20.56
CA LYS A 114 -9.55 16.27 -21.89
C LYS A 114 -8.77 14.94 -21.92
N PRO A 115 -9.12 13.94 -21.09
CA PRO A 115 -8.41 12.68 -21.06
C PRO A 115 -8.69 11.85 -22.32
N ASP A 116 -7.68 11.09 -22.76
CA ASP A 116 -7.82 10.03 -23.77
C ASP A 116 -8.44 8.77 -23.15
N VAL A 117 -8.19 8.57 -21.84
CA VAL A 117 -8.74 7.47 -21.06
C VAL A 117 -8.87 7.87 -19.59
N VAL A 118 -9.92 7.41 -18.95
CA VAL A 118 -10.09 7.43 -17.50
C VAL A 118 -9.94 6.00 -16.97
N VAL A 119 -9.07 5.80 -15.97
CA VAL A 119 -8.89 4.51 -15.32
C VAL A 119 -9.47 4.59 -13.91
N LEU A 120 -10.46 3.75 -13.64
CA LEU A 120 -11.11 3.66 -12.33
C LEU A 120 -10.76 2.35 -11.64
N ALA A 121 -10.71 2.38 -10.30
CA ALA A 121 -10.76 1.17 -9.51
C ALA A 121 -12.16 0.51 -9.63
N ASP A 122 -12.23 -0.81 -9.49
CA ASP A 122 -13.49 -1.57 -9.61
C ASP A 122 -14.58 -1.03 -8.67
N TRP A 123 -14.23 -0.77 -7.41
CA TRP A 123 -15.14 -0.17 -6.44
C TRP A 123 -15.55 1.27 -6.78
N GLN A 124 -14.69 2.06 -7.43
CA GLN A 124 -15.05 3.40 -7.91
C GLN A 124 -16.05 3.34 -9.05
N TYR A 125 -15.87 2.38 -9.95
CA TYR A 125 -16.82 2.17 -11.04
C TYR A 125 -18.24 1.88 -10.50
N ASP A 126 -18.37 1.05 -9.45
CA ASP A 126 -19.68 0.75 -8.85
C ASP A 126 -20.32 2.00 -8.22
N VAL A 127 -19.53 2.82 -7.53
CA VAL A 127 -20.04 4.07 -6.93
C VAL A 127 -20.42 5.08 -8.01
N LEU A 128 -19.63 5.15 -9.10
CA LEU A 128 -19.80 6.14 -10.18
C LEU A 128 -20.63 5.61 -11.36
N LYS A 129 -21.31 4.47 -11.23
CA LYS A 129 -22.02 3.84 -12.35
C LYS A 129 -23.01 4.78 -13.07
N GLU A 130 -23.64 5.70 -12.34
CA GLU A 130 -24.56 6.68 -12.90
C GLU A 130 -23.85 7.77 -13.74
N GLU A 131 -22.54 7.96 -13.56
CA GLU A 131 -21.73 8.86 -14.36
C GLU A 131 -21.23 8.22 -15.67
N MET A 132 -21.25 6.90 -15.79
CA MET A 132 -20.70 6.18 -16.97
C MET A 132 -21.32 6.62 -18.29
N PRO A 133 -22.66 6.83 -18.40
CA PRO A 133 -23.26 7.32 -19.64
C PRO A 133 -22.76 8.73 -20.05
N ARG A 134 -22.32 9.53 -19.08
CA ARG A 134 -21.74 10.87 -19.35
C ARG A 134 -20.37 10.77 -19.99
N PHE A 135 -19.52 9.83 -19.51
CA PHE A 135 -18.23 9.53 -20.13
C PHE A 135 -18.40 8.98 -21.55
N GLU A 136 -19.32 8.05 -21.73
CA GLU A 136 -19.63 7.48 -23.05
C GLU A 136 -20.09 8.57 -24.04
N LYS A 137 -21.03 9.44 -23.63
CA LYS A 137 -21.51 10.56 -24.45
C LYS A 137 -20.40 11.56 -24.79
N ALA A 138 -19.42 11.73 -23.90
CA ALA A 138 -18.25 12.57 -24.13
C ALA A 138 -17.18 11.88 -25.01
N GLY A 139 -17.36 10.63 -25.39
CA GLY A 139 -16.40 9.84 -26.15
C GLY A 139 -15.14 9.48 -25.38
N ILE A 140 -15.19 9.48 -24.03
CA ILE A 140 -14.05 9.19 -23.16
C ILE A 140 -14.15 7.74 -22.69
N PRO A 141 -13.21 6.86 -23.10
CA PRO A 141 -13.21 5.46 -22.65
C PRO A 141 -12.88 5.38 -21.16
N VAL A 142 -13.58 4.48 -20.46
CA VAL A 142 -13.33 4.17 -19.04
C VAL A 142 -12.88 2.72 -18.92
N VAL A 143 -11.63 2.52 -18.48
CA VAL A 143 -11.03 1.21 -18.20
C VAL A 143 -11.05 0.96 -16.69
N VAL A 144 -11.42 -0.25 -16.28
CA VAL A 144 -11.48 -0.64 -14.88
C VAL A 144 -10.32 -1.57 -14.54
N VAL A 145 -9.64 -1.25 -13.45
CA VAL A 145 -8.56 -2.05 -12.84
C VAL A 145 -8.91 -2.40 -11.40
N ASP A 146 -8.30 -3.45 -10.85
CA ASP A 146 -8.62 -3.86 -9.49
C ASP A 146 -7.43 -4.52 -8.79
N PHE A 147 -7.00 -3.88 -7.71
CA PHE A 147 -6.06 -4.43 -6.74
C PHE A 147 -6.74 -4.70 -5.38
N ASN A 148 -8.04 -4.41 -5.22
CA ASN A 148 -8.77 -4.62 -3.97
C ASN A 148 -9.22 -6.08 -3.78
N ALA A 149 -9.52 -6.78 -4.87
CA ALA A 149 -9.91 -8.19 -4.80
C ALA A 149 -8.77 -9.10 -4.31
N GLN A 150 -7.52 -8.64 -4.38
CA GLN A 150 -6.34 -9.35 -3.88
C GLN A 150 -6.16 -10.75 -4.48
N THR A 151 -6.51 -10.91 -5.75
CA THR A 151 -6.28 -12.14 -6.50
C THR A 151 -5.16 -11.95 -7.51
N VAL A 152 -4.37 -12.98 -7.74
CA VAL A 152 -3.29 -12.97 -8.75
C VAL A 152 -3.82 -12.58 -10.11
N GLU A 153 -5.00 -13.10 -10.49
CA GLU A 153 -5.65 -12.81 -11.76
C GLU A 153 -5.94 -11.31 -11.92
N ARG A 154 -6.61 -10.69 -10.92
CA ARG A 154 -6.97 -9.27 -10.95
C ARG A 154 -5.76 -8.36 -10.94
N HIS A 155 -4.77 -8.66 -10.09
CA HIS A 155 -3.51 -7.90 -10.01
C HIS A 155 -2.74 -7.94 -11.33
N THR A 156 -2.55 -9.13 -11.89
CA THR A 156 -1.79 -9.29 -13.14
C THR A 156 -2.52 -8.70 -14.34
N ALA A 157 -3.85 -8.83 -14.41
CA ALA A 157 -4.65 -8.18 -15.45
C ALA A 157 -4.57 -6.65 -15.35
N SER A 158 -4.70 -6.09 -14.14
CA SER A 158 -4.60 -4.64 -13.89
C SER A 158 -3.23 -4.08 -14.25
N ALA A 159 -2.14 -4.79 -13.88
CA ALA A 159 -0.79 -4.40 -14.26
C ALA A 159 -0.61 -4.38 -15.79
N LYS A 160 -1.10 -5.41 -16.49
CA LYS A 160 -1.04 -5.48 -17.96
C LYS A 160 -1.84 -4.36 -18.62
N LEU A 161 -3.04 -4.04 -18.10
CA LEU A 161 -3.83 -2.91 -18.60
C LEU A 161 -3.08 -1.58 -18.44
N PHE A 162 -2.44 -1.35 -17.30
CA PHE A 162 -1.56 -0.18 -17.13
C PHE A 162 -0.42 -0.18 -18.14
N GLY A 163 0.19 -1.34 -18.42
CA GLY A 163 1.25 -1.47 -19.42
C GLY A 163 0.81 -1.13 -20.83
N GLU A 164 -0.38 -1.58 -21.25
CA GLU A 164 -0.96 -1.21 -22.55
C GLU A 164 -1.22 0.30 -22.63
N ILE A 165 -1.88 0.87 -21.60
CA ILE A 165 -2.21 2.31 -21.55
C ILE A 165 -0.95 3.17 -21.56
N ALA A 166 0.12 2.77 -20.84
CA ALA A 166 1.38 3.51 -20.75
C ALA A 166 2.35 3.23 -21.91
N GLY A 167 2.11 2.19 -22.71
CA GLY A 167 3.05 1.72 -23.74
C GLY A 167 4.28 1.04 -23.17
N THR A 168 4.13 0.28 -22.07
CA THR A 168 5.18 -0.45 -21.37
C THR A 168 4.79 -1.91 -21.06
N PRO A 169 4.27 -2.68 -22.06
CA PRO A 169 3.73 -4.01 -21.82
C PRO A 169 4.75 -5.02 -21.29
N GLU A 170 6.03 -4.90 -21.69
CA GLU A 170 7.11 -5.78 -21.21
C GLU A 170 7.34 -5.59 -19.71
N ARG A 171 7.48 -4.34 -19.25
CA ARG A 171 7.65 -4.01 -17.83
C ARG A 171 6.44 -4.46 -17.01
N ALA A 172 5.24 -4.24 -17.50
CA ALA A 172 4.01 -4.72 -16.90
C ALA A 172 3.98 -6.25 -16.77
N GLY A 173 4.38 -6.96 -17.82
CA GLY A 173 4.50 -8.42 -17.83
C GLY A 173 5.51 -8.94 -16.80
N GLN A 174 6.66 -8.27 -16.67
CA GLN A 174 7.67 -8.61 -15.66
C GLN A 174 7.11 -8.46 -14.24
N ILE A 175 6.53 -7.31 -13.90
CA ILE A 175 5.96 -7.04 -12.57
C ILE A 175 4.84 -8.04 -12.24
N ALA A 176 3.94 -8.27 -13.20
CA ALA A 176 2.86 -9.23 -13.06
C ALA A 176 3.37 -10.67 -12.83
N GLY A 177 4.42 -11.06 -13.54
CA GLY A 177 5.07 -12.37 -13.39
C GLY A 177 5.73 -12.54 -12.04
N GLU A 178 6.47 -11.55 -11.56
CA GLU A 178 7.12 -11.57 -10.24
C GLU A 178 6.08 -11.66 -9.12
N TYR A 179 4.99 -10.90 -9.22
CA TYR A 179 3.88 -10.98 -8.26
C TYR A 179 3.26 -12.38 -8.23
N ALA A 180 2.88 -12.91 -9.39
CA ALA A 180 2.28 -14.23 -9.50
C ALA A 180 3.18 -15.34 -8.94
N GLN A 181 4.48 -15.29 -9.26
CA GLN A 181 5.46 -16.24 -8.76
C GLN A 181 5.62 -16.15 -7.24
N GLY A 182 5.66 -14.94 -6.68
CA GLY A 182 5.75 -14.72 -5.24
C GLY A 182 4.54 -15.28 -4.47
N ILE A 183 3.33 -15.08 -4.97
CA ILE A 183 2.12 -15.66 -4.37
C ILE A 183 2.12 -17.19 -4.49
N ALA A 184 2.54 -17.74 -5.65
CA ALA A 184 2.66 -19.19 -5.83
C ALA A 184 3.67 -19.82 -4.86
N ASP A 185 4.81 -19.16 -4.59
CA ASP A 185 5.79 -19.61 -3.59
C ASP A 185 5.17 -19.61 -2.17
N ILE A 186 4.45 -18.56 -1.80
CA ILE A 186 3.74 -18.51 -0.52
C ILE A 186 2.77 -19.70 -0.38
N GLN A 187 1.93 -19.92 -1.39
CA GLN A 187 0.93 -20.99 -1.38
C GLN A 187 1.58 -22.38 -1.29
N LYS A 188 2.70 -22.58 -2.01
CA LYS A 188 3.49 -23.81 -1.95
C LYS A 188 4.00 -24.06 -0.53
N ARG A 189 4.67 -23.08 0.10
CA ARG A 189 5.21 -23.19 1.47
C ARG A 189 4.11 -23.47 2.50
N VAL A 190 2.94 -22.83 2.36
CA VAL A 190 1.77 -23.09 3.22
C VAL A 190 1.27 -24.52 3.07
N ALA A 191 1.16 -25.03 1.85
CA ALA A 191 0.76 -26.41 1.59
C ALA A 191 1.77 -27.42 2.15
N GLU A 192 3.07 -27.18 1.97
CA GLU A 192 4.16 -28.01 2.50
C GLU A 192 4.23 -28.01 4.04
N ALA A 193 3.80 -26.92 4.71
CA ALA A 193 3.73 -26.85 6.16
C ALA A 193 2.73 -27.85 6.75
N GLY A 194 1.69 -28.26 6.02
CA GLY A 194 0.76 -29.31 6.39
C GLY A 194 0.00 -29.08 7.71
N LYS A 195 -0.06 -27.82 8.18
CA LYS A 195 -0.71 -27.43 9.44
C LYS A 195 -2.16 -27.00 9.20
N PRO A 196 -3.07 -27.16 10.17
CA PRO A 196 -4.40 -26.56 10.12
C PRO A 196 -4.31 -25.04 9.89
N LYS A 197 -5.29 -24.46 9.20
CA LYS A 197 -5.35 -23.02 8.98
C LYS A 197 -5.49 -22.27 10.30
N PRO A 198 -4.53 -21.41 10.71
CA PRO A 198 -4.66 -20.62 11.92
C PRO A 198 -5.77 -19.57 11.74
N LYS A 199 -6.53 -19.33 12.81
CA LYS A 199 -7.56 -18.28 12.85
C LYS A 199 -6.90 -16.92 12.90
N ILE A 200 -7.29 -16.03 11.99
CA ILE A 200 -6.74 -14.67 11.90
C ILE A 200 -7.83 -13.62 11.95
N TYR A 201 -7.52 -12.50 12.61
CA TYR A 201 -8.31 -11.29 12.61
C TYR A 201 -7.44 -10.11 12.18
N ILE A 202 -7.94 -9.30 11.24
CA ILE A 202 -7.25 -8.10 10.77
C ILE A 202 -8.20 -6.92 10.89
N GLU A 203 -7.79 -5.86 11.62
CA GLU A 203 -8.59 -4.67 11.87
C GLU A 203 -7.88 -3.41 11.39
N PHE A 204 -8.62 -2.44 10.86
CA PHE A 204 -8.12 -1.09 10.65
C PHE A 204 -8.20 -0.32 11.97
N GLY A 205 -7.05 -0.01 12.56
CA GLY A 205 -6.94 0.54 13.91
C GLY A 205 -7.17 2.06 14.01
N ASP A 206 -7.95 2.66 13.13
CA ASP A 206 -8.18 4.12 13.09
C ASP A 206 -8.94 4.68 14.29
N LYS A 207 -9.79 3.87 14.94
CA LYS A 207 -10.54 4.26 16.14
C LYS A 207 -9.79 4.00 17.45
N GLY A 208 -8.61 3.38 17.38
CA GLY A 208 -7.84 3.01 18.55
C GLY A 208 -8.45 1.87 19.38
N PRO A 209 -7.96 1.63 20.61
CA PRO A 209 -8.37 0.49 21.43
C PRO A 209 -9.76 0.59 22.03
N ALA A 210 -10.36 1.78 22.11
CA ALA A 210 -11.64 1.96 22.77
C ALA A 210 -12.84 1.37 21.98
N GLU A 211 -12.70 1.25 20.67
CA GLU A 211 -13.76 0.80 19.77
C GLU A 211 -13.22 -0.14 18.70
N HIS A 212 -13.96 -1.21 18.38
CA HIS A 212 -13.66 -2.01 17.18
C HIS A 212 -14.00 -1.20 15.94
N SER A 213 -13.06 -1.18 14.99
CA SER A 213 -13.26 -0.53 13.70
C SER A 213 -13.52 -1.55 12.59
N PHE A 214 -13.18 -1.18 11.36
CA PHE A 214 -13.42 -2.06 10.21
C PHE A 214 -12.49 -3.26 10.24
N THR A 215 -13.06 -4.43 10.00
CA THR A 215 -12.36 -5.63 9.58
C THR A 215 -12.78 -6.01 8.16
N PHE A 216 -12.17 -7.02 7.57
CA PHE A 216 -12.28 -7.32 6.15
C PHE A 216 -12.75 -8.75 5.96
N GLY A 217 -13.81 -8.93 5.18
CA GLY A 217 -14.37 -10.24 4.85
C GLY A 217 -13.59 -10.91 3.73
N LYS A 218 -14.07 -10.76 2.49
CA LYS A 218 -13.54 -11.46 1.31
C LYS A 218 -12.76 -10.58 0.33
N ASN A 219 -12.39 -9.38 0.74
CA ASN A 219 -11.57 -8.46 -0.03
C ASN A 219 -10.42 -7.90 0.81
N MET A 220 -9.52 -7.14 0.20
CA MET A 220 -8.38 -6.51 0.84
C MET A 220 -7.64 -7.48 1.80
N TRP A 221 -7.46 -7.10 3.06
CA TRP A 221 -6.75 -7.91 4.05
C TRP A 221 -7.36 -9.29 4.26
N GLY A 222 -8.69 -9.42 4.16
CA GLY A 222 -9.37 -10.70 4.25
C GLY A 222 -9.02 -11.64 3.10
N ALA A 223 -8.98 -11.12 1.88
CA ALA A 223 -8.58 -11.91 0.70
C ALA A 223 -7.09 -12.30 0.76
N ILE A 224 -6.21 -11.41 1.23
CA ILE A 224 -4.79 -11.78 1.45
C ILE A 224 -4.71 -12.90 2.49
N ALA A 225 -5.40 -12.76 3.63
CA ALA A 225 -5.40 -13.79 4.68
C ALA A 225 -5.82 -15.17 4.15
N ASP A 226 -6.89 -15.22 3.35
CA ASP A 226 -7.35 -16.48 2.70
C ASP A 226 -6.31 -17.03 1.72
N THR A 227 -5.73 -16.17 0.88
CA THR A 227 -4.72 -16.53 -0.14
C THR A 227 -3.48 -17.17 0.50
N VAL A 228 -3.08 -16.69 1.67
CA VAL A 228 -1.90 -17.19 2.41
C VAL A 228 -2.25 -18.26 3.46
N GLY A 229 -3.43 -18.85 3.37
CA GLY A 229 -3.81 -20.01 4.17
C GLY A 229 -4.31 -19.71 5.58
N GLY A 230 -4.77 -18.49 5.87
CA GLY A 230 -5.44 -18.14 7.11
C GLY A 230 -6.92 -18.58 7.12
N ASP A 231 -7.48 -18.75 8.31
CA ASP A 231 -8.92 -18.85 8.56
C ASP A 231 -9.40 -17.47 9.05
N ASN A 232 -9.87 -16.63 8.11
CA ASN A 232 -10.32 -15.27 8.42
C ASN A 232 -11.65 -15.31 9.19
N ILE A 233 -11.61 -15.05 10.49
CA ILE A 233 -12.80 -15.12 11.36
C ILE A 233 -13.89 -14.10 10.97
N ALA A 234 -13.55 -13.02 10.27
CA ALA A 234 -14.51 -12.01 9.83
C ALA A 234 -15.33 -12.47 8.61
N ALA A 235 -14.80 -13.39 7.79
CA ALA A 235 -15.43 -13.81 6.53
C ALA A 235 -16.80 -14.48 6.71
N ALA A 236 -17.10 -15.01 7.90
CA ALA A 236 -18.41 -15.59 8.23
C ALA A 236 -19.51 -14.54 8.45
N PHE A 237 -19.15 -13.30 8.79
CA PHE A 237 -20.09 -12.25 9.22
C PHE A 237 -20.07 -11.02 8.30
N ILE A 238 -18.96 -10.80 7.58
CA ILE A 238 -18.70 -9.60 6.78
C ILE A 238 -18.37 -10.02 5.36
N LYS A 239 -19.12 -9.49 4.40
CA LYS A 239 -18.87 -9.78 2.99
C LYS A 239 -17.60 -9.09 2.50
N ASP A 240 -17.57 -7.77 2.60
CA ASP A 240 -16.47 -6.95 2.07
C ASP A 240 -15.66 -6.33 3.22
N TRP A 241 -16.22 -5.34 3.91
CA TRP A 241 -15.64 -4.69 5.07
C TRP A 241 -16.72 -4.14 5.99
N GLY A 242 -16.44 -4.08 7.29
CA GLY A 242 -17.37 -3.62 8.31
C GLY A 242 -16.87 -3.90 9.72
N ALA A 243 -17.59 -3.44 10.74
CA ALA A 243 -17.26 -3.73 12.12
C ALA A 243 -17.77 -5.13 12.51
N ILE A 244 -16.93 -5.91 13.21
CA ILE A 244 -17.34 -7.17 13.83
C ILE A 244 -17.96 -6.90 15.21
N ASN A 245 -18.95 -7.71 15.58
CA ASN A 245 -19.43 -7.70 16.97
C ASN A 245 -18.30 -8.20 17.90
N PRO A 246 -17.97 -7.47 18.99
CA PRO A 246 -16.95 -7.87 19.94
C PRO A 246 -17.12 -9.27 20.55
N GLU A 247 -18.37 -9.68 20.80
CA GLU A 247 -18.66 -11.03 21.32
C GLU A 247 -18.34 -12.12 20.30
N GLN A 248 -18.61 -11.90 19.01
CA GLN A 248 -18.25 -12.81 17.93
C GLN A 248 -16.74 -12.93 17.80
N PHE A 249 -16.01 -11.80 17.89
CA PHE A 249 -14.54 -11.81 17.89
C PHE A 249 -14.00 -12.64 19.07
N LEU A 250 -14.46 -12.41 20.30
CA LEU A 250 -14.02 -13.14 21.48
C LEU A 250 -14.35 -14.65 21.40
N ALA A 251 -15.54 -15.00 20.89
CA ALA A 251 -15.97 -16.39 20.71
C ALA A 251 -15.12 -17.11 19.63
N ALA A 252 -14.69 -16.42 18.60
CA ALA A 252 -13.87 -16.99 17.53
C ALA A 252 -12.45 -17.35 17.99
N LYS A 253 -11.92 -16.69 19.03
CA LYS A 253 -10.60 -16.94 19.62
C LYS A 253 -9.47 -16.98 18.58
N PRO A 254 -9.16 -15.87 17.91
CA PRO A 254 -8.13 -15.85 16.86
C PRO A 254 -6.73 -16.22 17.40
N ASP A 255 -5.97 -16.96 16.58
CA ASP A 255 -4.59 -17.34 16.85
C ASP A 255 -3.60 -16.22 16.50
N VAL A 256 -4.00 -15.34 15.57
CA VAL A 256 -3.23 -14.19 15.09
C VAL A 256 -4.14 -12.99 15.02
N VAL A 257 -3.66 -11.84 15.50
CA VAL A 257 -4.30 -10.53 15.37
C VAL A 257 -3.36 -9.57 14.67
N ILE A 258 -3.87 -8.85 13.67
CA ILE A 258 -3.12 -7.80 12.97
C ILE A 258 -3.93 -6.51 13.05
N ILE A 259 -3.31 -5.42 13.49
CA ILE A 259 -3.89 -4.09 13.49
C ILE A 259 -3.22 -3.27 12.40
N SER A 260 -3.98 -2.89 11.39
CA SER A 260 -3.46 -2.04 10.33
C SER A 260 -3.61 -0.56 10.69
N GLY A 261 -2.66 0.26 10.25
CA GLY A 261 -2.65 1.70 10.51
C GLY A 261 -2.05 2.49 9.35
N THR A 262 -2.22 3.81 9.38
CA THR A 262 -1.62 4.75 8.44
C THR A 262 -0.94 5.88 9.21
N GLU A 263 -0.21 6.77 8.51
CA GLU A 263 0.38 7.98 9.07
C GLU A 263 -0.67 8.92 9.69
N ALA A 264 -1.90 8.89 9.16
CA ALA A 264 -3.01 9.67 9.69
C ALA A 264 -3.37 9.30 11.14
N GLY A 265 -3.01 8.09 11.58
CA GLY A 265 -3.17 7.65 12.96
C GLY A 265 -2.45 8.56 13.97
N LEU A 266 -1.37 9.25 13.59
CA LEU A 266 -0.70 10.22 14.47
C LEU A 266 -1.60 11.39 14.89
N LYS A 267 -2.61 11.72 14.09
CA LYS A 267 -3.55 12.82 14.39
C LYS A 267 -4.59 12.45 15.46
N GLN A 268 -4.66 11.17 15.82
CA GLN A 268 -5.59 10.66 16.84
C GLN A 268 -4.80 9.98 17.96
N PRO A 269 -5.06 10.29 19.24
CA PRO A 269 -4.20 9.90 20.35
C PRO A 269 -3.93 8.40 20.52
N ALA A 270 -4.86 7.54 20.10
CA ALA A 270 -4.77 6.11 20.34
C ALA A 270 -4.93 5.24 19.07
N ALA A 271 -5.18 5.86 17.90
CA ALA A 271 -5.29 5.13 16.64
C ALA A 271 -3.95 4.49 16.26
N MET A 272 -4.00 3.35 15.56
CA MET A 272 -2.79 2.70 15.07
C MET A 272 -2.08 3.59 14.04
N ALA A 273 -0.82 3.87 14.30
CA ALA A 273 0.04 4.62 13.38
C ALA A 273 1.11 3.68 12.81
N MET A 274 1.13 3.58 11.48
CA MET A 274 2.07 2.79 10.69
C MET A 274 2.41 3.55 9.42
N GLY A 275 3.55 3.25 8.82
CA GLY A 275 3.92 3.75 7.50
C GLY A 275 5.08 4.71 7.51
N ILE A 276 5.09 5.60 6.53
CA ILE A 276 6.20 6.51 6.23
C ILE A 276 6.38 7.51 7.36
N GLY A 277 7.62 7.62 7.86
CA GLY A 277 7.97 8.54 8.94
C GLY A 277 7.48 8.12 10.34
N ILE A 278 6.90 6.91 10.48
CA ILE A 278 6.47 6.39 11.78
C ILE A 278 7.63 5.62 12.42
N GLU A 279 8.01 6.04 13.63
CA GLU A 279 9.02 5.36 14.43
C GLU A 279 8.48 4.05 15.01
N ALA A 280 9.33 3.01 15.08
CA ALA A 280 8.94 1.70 15.58
C ALA A 280 8.44 1.75 17.05
N ALA A 281 9.04 2.58 17.88
CA ALA A 281 8.63 2.77 19.27
C ALA A 281 7.20 3.33 19.40
N GLU A 282 6.81 4.28 18.54
CA GLU A 282 5.43 4.80 18.51
C GLU A 282 4.43 3.75 18.05
N ALA A 283 4.77 2.99 16.99
CA ALA A 283 3.94 1.89 16.53
C ALA A 283 3.75 0.81 17.61
N GLN A 284 4.81 0.43 18.33
CA GLN A 284 4.77 -0.50 19.45
C GLN A 284 3.85 -0.01 20.57
N LYS A 285 4.04 1.23 21.02
CA LYS A 285 3.23 1.84 22.07
C LYS A 285 1.73 1.79 21.74
N ARG A 286 1.40 2.09 20.49
CA ARG A 286 -0.01 2.05 20.03
C ARG A 286 -0.54 0.64 19.97
N LEU A 287 0.22 -0.29 19.42
CA LEU A 287 -0.16 -1.70 19.33
C LEU A 287 -0.41 -2.32 20.72
N GLN A 288 0.40 -1.96 21.74
CA GLN A 288 0.20 -2.33 23.15
C GLN A 288 -1.15 -1.84 23.70
N GLY A 289 -1.66 -0.72 23.21
CA GLY A 289 -2.99 -0.23 23.59
C GLY A 289 -4.10 -1.21 23.22
N PHE A 290 -4.05 -1.80 22.03
CA PHE A 290 -5.08 -2.70 21.53
C PHE A 290 -5.24 -3.99 22.34
N ILE A 291 -4.15 -4.59 22.83
CA ILE A 291 -4.23 -5.81 23.63
C ILE A 291 -4.88 -5.62 25.01
N ARG A 292 -5.10 -4.37 25.44
CA ARG A 292 -5.77 -4.03 26.69
C ARG A 292 -7.30 -3.93 26.58
N ARG A 293 -7.86 -4.21 25.41
CA ARG A 293 -9.32 -4.28 25.21
C ARG A 293 -9.92 -5.35 26.11
N ALA A 294 -11.15 -5.11 26.59
CA ALA A 294 -11.87 -6.05 27.44
C ALA A 294 -11.95 -7.45 26.79
N GLY A 295 -11.56 -8.48 27.52
CA GLY A 295 -11.56 -9.88 27.08
C GLY A 295 -10.38 -10.29 26.19
N TRP A 296 -9.55 -9.35 25.72
CA TRP A 296 -8.43 -9.69 24.82
C TRP A 296 -7.30 -10.45 25.50
N ALA A 297 -7.12 -10.30 26.80
CA ALA A 297 -6.11 -11.06 27.56
C ALA A 297 -6.30 -12.59 27.43
N GLU A 298 -7.52 -13.06 27.17
CA GLU A 298 -7.87 -14.47 27.09
C GLU A 298 -7.77 -15.06 25.68
N ILE A 299 -7.61 -14.24 24.63
CA ILE A 299 -7.51 -14.77 23.28
C ILE A 299 -6.12 -15.35 23.00
N PRO A 300 -6.03 -16.46 22.23
CA PRO A 300 -4.76 -17.13 21.92
C PRO A 300 -3.71 -16.19 21.34
N ALA A 301 -4.10 -15.29 20.43
CA ALA A 301 -3.19 -14.34 19.82
C ALA A 301 -2.43 -13.48 20.85
N VAL A 302 -3.14 -12.94 21.86
CA VAL A 302 -2.54 -12.12 22.91
C VAL A 302 -1.70 -12.93 23.86
N ARG A 303 -2.22 -14.09 24.30
CA ARG A 303 -1.51 -14.98 25.23
C ARG A 303 -0.19 -15.51 24.67
N ASN A 304 -0.11 -15.70 23.35
CA ASN A 304 1.05 -16.27 22.66
C ASN A 304 1.92 -15.18 21.98
N GLY A 305 1.69 -13.89 22.24
CA GLY A 305 2.45 -12.78 21.64
C GLY A 305 2.35 -12.73 20.09
N ARG A 306 1.20 -13.18 19.54
CA ARG A 306 0.96 -13.22 18.07
C ARG A 306 0.06 -12.05 17.64
N VAL A 307 0.44 -10.85 18.10
CA VAL A 307 -0.20 -9.58 17.75
C VAL A 307 0.77 -8.77 16.92
N PHE A 308 0.29 -8.22 15.81
CA PHE A 308 1.11 -7.58 14.79
C PHE A 308 0.51 -6.25 14.36
N GLY A 309 1.35 -5.36 13.84
CA GLY A 309 0.97 -4.13 13.14
C GLY A 309 1.36 -4.20 11.67
N ILE A 310 0.53 -3.66 10.78
CA ILE A 310 0.78 -3.60 9.34
C ILE A 310 0.42 -2.24 8.76
N TYR A 311 1.23 -1.75 7.83
CA TYR A 311 0.94 -0.51 7.10
C TYR A 311 -0.26 -0.70 6.16
N HIS A 312 -1.35 0.03 6.40
CA HIS A 312 -2.60 -0.16 5.67
C HIS A 312 -2.49 0.13 4.17
N THR A 313 -1.65 1.10 3.79
CA THR A 313 -1.44 1.48 2.38
C THR A 313 -0.61 0.46 1.61
N ALA A 314 0.10 -0.45 2.30
CA ALA A 314 0.80 -1.58 1.67
C ALA A 314 -0.13 -2.73 1.24
N SER A 315 -1.43 -2.48 1.14
CA SER A 315 -2.42 -3.34 0.49
C SER A 315 -2.93 -2.70 -0.79
N ARG A 316 -3.63 -3.44 -1.60
CA ARG A 316 -4.28 -2.96 -2.84
C ARG A 316 -3.27 -2.39 -3.84
N SER A 317 -2.15 -3.05 -4.00
CA SER A 317 -1.01 -2.55 -4.76
C SER A 317 -0.16 -3.72 -5.25
N LEU A 318 0.62 -3.50 -6.28
CA LEU A 318 1.62 -4.47 -6.75
C LEU A 318 2.73 -4.73 -5.74
N SER A 319 2.90 -3.85 -4.74
CA SER A 319 3.85 -4.05 -3.63
C SER A 319 3.30 -4.91 -2.49
N ASP A 320 2.03 -5.32 -2.52
CA ASP A 320 1.39 -6.05 -1.42
C ASP A 320 1.78 -7.53 -1.32
N LEU A 321 2.62 -8.03 -2.24
CA LEU A 321 3.32 -9.30 -2.06
C LEU A 321 4.09 -9.34 -0.72
N ALA A 322 4.71 -8.24 -0.32
CA ALA A 322 5.38 -8.12 0.98
C ALA A 322 4.39 -8.28 2.15
N SER A 323 3.19 -7.71 2.02
CA SER A 323 2.12 -7.86 3.01
C SER A 323 1.61 -9.30 3.08
N ALA A 324 1.48 -9.96 1.93
CA ALA A 324 1.13 -11.38 1.86
C ALA A 324 2.19 -12.26 2.54
N GLN A 325 3.48 -12.00 2.30
CA GLN A 325 4.59 -12.67 2.98
C GLN A 325 4.57 -12.42 4.50
N PHE A 326 4.28 -11.18 4.92
CA PHE A 326 4.20 -10.85 6.35
C PHE A 326 3.07 -11.59 7.05
N ILE A 327 1.89 -11.64 6.46
CA ILE A 327 0.73 -12.36 7.00
C ILE A 327 1.04 -13.87 7.01
N ALA A 328 1.60 -14.42 5.94
CA ALA A 328 2.02 -15.82 5.88
C ALA A 328 3.03 -16.18 6.98
N LYS A 329 4.03 -15.31 7.22
CA LYS A 329 5.02 -15.46 8.29
C LYS A 329 4.39 -15.36 9.67
N ALA A 330 3.40 -14.48 9.86
CA ALA A 330 2.64 -14.40 11.10
C ALA A 330 1.81 -15.67 11.35
N LEU A 331 1.28 -16.32 10.31
CA LEU A 331 0.51 -17.57 10.39
C LEU A 331 1.40 -18.81 10.54
N TYR A 332 2.49 -18.89 9.78
CA TYR A 332 3.37 -20.05 9.65
C TYR A 332 4.85 -19.66 9.85
N PRO A 333 5.27 -19.21 11.04
CA PRO A 333 6.59 -18.61 11.26
C PRO A 333 7.77 -19.49 10.87
N GLU A 334 7.64 -20.82 11.04
CA GLU A 334 8.71 -21.78 10.69
C GLU A 334 8.89 -21.93 9.18
N ALA A 335 7.77 -21.97 8.42
CA ALA A 335 7.80 -22.12 6.96
C ALA A 335 8.32 -20.84 6.24
N PHE A 336 8.31 -19.71 6.95
CA PHE A 336 8.74 -18.40 6.43
C PHE A 336 9.89 -17.79 7.25
N ALA A 337 10.68 -18.61 7.96
CA ALA A 337 11.77 -18.12 8.81
C ALA A 337 12.80 -17.31 8.01
N ASP A 338 13.11 -17.75 6.78
CA ASP A 338 14.04 -17.16 5.83
C ASP A 338 13.48 -15.92 5.08
N VAL A 339 12.18 -15.67 5.14
CA VAL A 339 11.53 -14.58 4.40
C VAL A 339 11.61 -13.27 5.20
N ASN A 340 12.02 -12.20 4.52
CA ASN A 340 12.01 -10.83 5.07
C ASN A 340 11.01 -9.95 4.28
N PRO A 341 9.76 -9.80 4.77
CA PRO A 341 8.75 -9.01 4.08
C PRO A 341 9.11 -7.53 3.93
N GLU A 342 9.84 -6.96 4.89
CA GLU A 342 10.26 -5.56 4.81
C GLU A 342 11.27 -5.36 3.68
N GLU A 343 12.20 -6.29 3.49
CA GLU A 343 13.14 -6.23 2.39
C GLU A 343 12.43 -6.39 1.04
N THR A 344 11.45 -7.31 0.92
CA THR A 344 10.60 -7.44 -0.29
C THR A 344 9.89 -6.12 -0.62
N TYR A 345 9.34 -5.43 0.40
CA TYR A 345 8.69 -4.13 0.23
C TYR A 345 9.66 -3.06 -0.28
N ARG A 346 10.85 -2.97 0.34
CA ARG A 346 11.90 -2.02 -0.04
C ARG A 346 12.48 -2.31 -1.42
N GLU A 347 12.68 -3.59 -1.75
CA GLU A 347 13.21 -4.02 -3.05
C GLU A 347 12.24 -3.65 -4.19
N PHE A 348 10.93 -3.85 -4.00
CA PHE A 348 9.92 -3.41 -4.97
C PHE A 348 10.03 -1.90 -5.23
N HIS A 349 10.18 -1.09 -4.18
CA HIS A 349 10.34 0.36 -4.32
C HIS A 349 11.63 0.72 -5.04
N ARG A 350 12.77 0.15 -4.67
CA ARG A 350 14.05 0.41 -5.35
C ARG A 350 14.03 0.04 -6.83
N LYS A 351 13.33 -1.04 -7.17
CA LYS A 351 13.30 -1.57 -8.53
C LYS A 351 12.32 -0.85 -9.44
N TYR A 352 11.17 -0.47 -8.92
CA TYR A 352 10.05 -0.04 -9.74
C TYR A 352 9.56 1.39 -9.47
N LEU A 353 9.91 1.99 -8.36
CA LEU A 353 9.40 3.28 -7.92
C LEU A 353 10.53 4.29 -7.68
N PRO A 354 10.27 5.60 -7.83
CA PRO A 354 11.29 6.64 -7.65
C PRO A 354 11.57 6.99 -6.18
N VAL A 355 10.90 6.30 -5.25
CA VAL A 355 10.88 6.62 -3.82
C VAL A 355 11.33 5.42 -3.00
N GLU A 356 12.10 5.67 -1.95
CA GLU A 356 12.52 4.68 -0.98
C GLU A 356 11.91 5.05 0.38
N PRO A 357 10.80 4.39 0.78
CA PRO A 357 10.09 4.75 1.99
C PRO A 357 10.88 4.36 3.23
N GLN A 358 10.91 5.29 4.22
CA GLN A 358 11.48 5.09 5.53
C GLN A 358 10.37 5.16 6.58
N GLY A 359 10.37 4.24 7.54
CA GLY A 359 9.34 4.18 8.59
C GLY A 359 9.06 2.74 9.02
N THR A 360 7.91 2.52 9.64
CA THR A 360 7.49 1.22 10.17
C THR A 360 6.34 0.66 9.36
N PHE A 361 6.58 -0.40 8.59
CA PHE A 361 5.60 -1.03 7.69
C PHE A 361 5.05 -2.32 8.25
N PHE A 362 5.89 -3.09 8.95
CA PHE A 362 5.56 -4.38 9.54
C PHE A 362 6.16 -4.45 10.94
N ILE A 363 5.36 -4.86 11.93
CA ILE A 363 5.85 -4.96 13.31
C ILE A 363 5.15 -6.10 14.05
N ARG A 364 5.87 -6.82 14.89
CA ARG A 364 5.30 -7.73 15.88
C ARG A 364 5.30 -7.02 17.23
N LEU A 365 4.29 -7.25 18.05
CA LEU A 365 4.30 -6.78 19.41
C LEU A 365 5.54 -7.34 20.15
N GLY A 366 6.32 -6.47 20.76
CA GLY A 366 7.63 -6.78 21.35
C GLY A 366 7.58 -7.48 22.71
N CYS A 367 6.43 -8.05 23.10
CA CYS A 367 6.20 -8.70 24.37
C CYS A 367 5.30 -9.92 24.21
N ASP A 368 5.51 -10.96 25.03
CA ASP A 368 4.86 -12.26 24.93
C ASP A 368 3.62 -12.37 25.83
N GLY A 369 2.68 -11.43 25.70
CA GLY A 369 1.42 -11.40 26.43
C GLY A 369 1.25 -10.17 27.30
N LEU A 370 0.05 -10.02 27.88
CA LEU A 370 -0.35 -8.78 28.58
C LEU A 370 0.50 -8.51 29.83
N GLU A 371 0.86 -9.53 30.58
CA GLU A 371 1.67 -9.37 31.80
C GLU A 371 3.10 -8.90 31.47
N ASP A 372 3.70 -9.48 30.43
CA ASP A 372 5.05 -9.12 29.99
C ASP A 372 5.07 -7.71 29.41
N CYS A 373 4.08 -7.37 28.58
CA CYS A 373 3.89 -6.01 28.08
C CYS A 373 3.71 -4.98 29.20
N ASN A 374 3.00 -5.33 30.27
CA ASN A 374 2.82 -4.43 31.42
C ASN A 374 4.12 -4.24 32.20
N LYS A 375 4.93 -5.29 32.38
CA LYS A 375 6.27 -5.21 33.01
C LYS A 375 7.20 -4.35 32.19
N GLN A 376 7.24 -4.54 30.87
CA GLN A 376 8.06 -3.76 29.97
C GLN A 376 7.66 -2.26 29.96
N ALA A 377 6.36 -1.97 29.88
CA ALA A 377 5.86 -0.60 29.96
C ALA A 377 6.19 0.08 31.31
N ALA A 378 6.17 -0.66 32.41
CA ALA A 378 6.58 -0.15 33.71
C ALA A 378 8.10 0.11 33.76
N ALA A 379 8.93 -0.77 33.20
CA ALA A 379 10.38 -0.61 33.10
C ALA A 379 10.74 0.61 32.23
N ASP A 380 10.09 0.77 31.07
CA ASP A 380 10.30 1.91 30.16
C ASP A 380 9.91 3.25 30.84
N THR A 381 8.84 3.25 31.65
CA THR A 381 8.41 4.44 32.40
C THR A 381 9.45 4.81 33.49
N VAL A 382 10.01 3.83 34.17
CA VAL A 382 11.08 4.05 35.17
C VAL A 382 12.35 4.55 34.49
N ALA A 383 12.73 3.97 33.34
CA ALA A 383 13.90 4.42 32.59
C ALA A 383 13.74 5.87 32.08
N ALA A 384 12.56 6.21 31.51
CA ALA A 384 12.26 7.57 31.06
C ALA A 384 12.24 8.59 32.22
N SER A 385 11.74 8.18 33.39
CA SER A 385 11.78 9.03 34.59
C SER A 385 13.22 9.21 35.15
N ALA A 386 14.06 8.20 34.99
CA ALA A 386 15.48 8.28 35.39
C ALA A 386 16.29 9.21 34.44
N GLU A 387 15.99 9.21 33.15
CA GLU A 387 16.59 10.14 32.18
C GLU A 387 16.14 11.60 32.41
N THR A 388 14.89 11.84 32.83
CA THR A 388 14.38 13.17 33.10
C THR A 388 14.87 13.74 34.46
N VAL A 389 15.35 12.89 35.36
CA VAL A 389 15.89 13.30 36.70
C VAL A 389 17.40 13.59 36.67
N ALA A 390 18.10 13.37 35.59
CA ALA A 390 19.45 13.85 35.38
C ALA A 390 19.45 15.39 35.17
N GLU A 391 19.02 16.15 36.23
CA GLU A 391 19.25 17.58 36.23
C GLU A 391 20.77 17.84 36.08
N PRO A 392 21.16 18.77 35.21
CA PRO A 392 22.57 19.10 35.06
C PRO A 392 23.14 19.45 36.45
N SER A 393 24.22 18.78 36.82
CA SER A 393 24.88 19.00 38.11
C SER A 393 25.07 20.49 38.36
N LEU A 394 25.06 20.92 39.64
CA LEU A 394 25.26 22.32 40.02
C LEU A 394 26.44 22.96 39.26
N TRP A 395 27.51 22.17 39.03
CA TRP A 395 28.66 22.54 38.22
C TRP A 395 28.33 22.78 36.73
N GLN A 396 27.46 22.03 36.16
CA GLN A 396 27.02 22.21 34.75
C GLN A 396 26.13 23.45 34.61
N ARG A 397 25.26 23.71 35.61
CA ARG A 397 24.42 24.92 35.67
C ARG A 397 25.29 26.17 35.86
N ILE A 398 26.34 26.11 36.67
CA ILE A 398 27.32 27.19 36.85
C ILE A 398 28.13 27.43 35.58
N LYS A 399 28.59 26.39 34.89
CA LYS A 399 29.28 26.52 33.60
C LYS A 399 28.40 27.14 32.52
N ASN A 400 27.16 26.72 32.41
CA ASN A 400 26.21 27.29 31.46
C ASN A 400 25.84 28.74 31.77
N TRP A 401 25.79 29.10 33.07
CA TRP A 401 25.58 30.47 33.51
C TRP A 401 26.78 31.37 33.17
N PHE A 402 28.02 30.91 33.42
CA PHE A 402 29.24 31.63 33.02
C PHE A 402 29.36 31.75 31.49
N ALA A 403 29.01 30.72 30.72
CA ALA A 403 29.03 30.77 29.25
C ALA A 403 28.03 31.80 28.68
N ALA A 404 26.86 31.98 29.33
CA ALA A 404 25.87 32.98 28.95
C ALA A 404 26.22 34.42 29.36
N LEU A 405 27.20 34.60 30.25
CA LEU A 405 27.67 35.94 30.70
C LEU A 405 28.74 36.52 29.75
N PHE A 406 29.37 35.69 28.92
CA PHE A 406 30.44 36.05 27.99
C PHE A 406 30.09 35.82 26.52
N ALA A 407 28.83 35.50 26.18
CA ALA A 407 28.23 35.48 24.85
C ALA A 407 27.38 36.75 24.63
#